data_b96324148818af4aefa800ca9f1d686e
#
_entry.id   b96324148818af4aefa800ca9f1d686e
#
_cell.length_a   1.000
_cell.length_b   1.000
_cell.length_c   1.000
_cell.angle_alpha   90.00
_cell.angle_beta   90.00
_cell.angle_gamma   90.00
#
_symmetry.space_group_name_H-M   'P 1'
#
loop_
_entity.id
_entity.type
_entity.pdbx_description
1 polymer ?
#
loop_
_entity_poly.entity_id
_entity_poly.type
_entity_poly.pdbx_seq_one_letter_code
_entity_poly.pdbx_strand_id
1 'polypeptide(L)'
;MKRNPIEVFSEWADLNKDYGMEKNHENSVQNMLDFAIEDKLPFTFIDAGCGNGWVVRKVSKISNCTQAVGIDGSEKMILKARKIDPKLNYYCADIMSWAPKKKVDLVHSMEVFYYLEDPKKIIDNIYKNWLNQDGRLIFGIDFYEENKTSHDWSESCGIKNMKLLSEKEWLKFLKNSGFRNVKTWKCGAKKDWEGTLIISGKR
;
A
#
# COMPACT_ATOMS: atom_id res chain seq x y z
N MET A 1 -25.21 -2.21 7.34
CA MET A 1 -24.99 -2.61 5.92
C MET A 1 -23.52 -2.35 5.58
N LYS A 2 -22.81 -3.33 5.00
CA LYS A 2 -21.39 -3.14 4.60
C LYS A 2 -21.30 -2.21 3.40
N ARG A 3 -20.31 -1.32 3.42
CA ARG A 3 -20.09 -0.27 2.41
C ARG A 3 -18.82 -0.53 1.60
N ASN A 4 -18.67 0.21 0.50
CA ASN A 4 -17.44 0.20 -0.30
C ASN A 4 -16.27 0.76 0.54
N PRO A 5 -15.05 0.21 0.45
CA PRO A 5 -13.87 0.75 1.15
C PRO A 5 -13.65 2.26 0.95
N ILE A 6 -13.80 2.74 -0.29
CA ILE A 6 -13.62 4.17 -0.61
C ILE A 6 -14.62 5.06 0.17
N GLU A 7 -15.87 4.64 0.33
CA GLU A 7 -16.88 5.36 1.10
C GLU A 7 -16.51 5.42 2.59
N VAL A 8 -16.08 4.28 3.16
CA VAL A 8 -15.68 4.19 4.57
C VAL A 8 -14.45 5.06 4.84
N PHE A 9 -13.42 4.98 4.01
CA PHE A 9 -12.21 5.79 4.17
C PHE A 9 -12.44 7.27 3.90
N SER A 10 -13.37 7.62 3.00
CA SER A 10 -13.79 9.02 2.82
C SER A 10 -14.43 9.60 4.08
N GLU A 11 -15.27 8.82 4.77
CA GLU A 11 -15.82 9.21 6.08
C GLU A 11 -14.74 9.32 7.16
N TRP A 12 -13.76 8.41 7.16
CA TRP A 12 -12.63 8.48 8.09
C TRP A 12 -11.78 9.73 7.91
N ALA A 13 -11.64 10.22 6.67
CA ALA A 13 -10.97 11.49 6.40
C ALA A 13 -11.71 12.68 7.05
N ASP A 14 -13.05 12.70 6.96
CA ASP A 14 -13.89 13.75 7.58
C ASP A 14 -13.79 13.69 9.13
N LEU A 15 -13.73 12.50 9.69
CA LEU A 15 -13.67 12.25 11.13
C LEU A 15 -12.24 12.30 11.71
N ASN A 16 -11.24 12.59 10.90
CA ASN A 16 -9.81 12.56 11.26
C ASN A 16 -9.31 11.22 11.84
N LYS A 17 -9.97 10.11 11.55
CA LYS A 17 -9.54 8.75 11.95
C LYS A 17 -8.28 8.30 11.21
N ASP A 18 -7.99 8.89 10.06
CA ASP A 18 -6.79 8.64 9.25
C ASP A 18 -5.47 8.98 9.96
N TYR A 19 -5.47 9.86 10.95
CA TYR A 19 -4.27 10.10 11.79
C TYR A 19 -3.87 8.87 12.62
N GLY A 20 -4.83 8.06 13.05
CA GLY A 20 -4.56 6.79 13.71
C GLY A 20 -3.84 5.78 12.82
N MET A 21 -4.12 5.81 11.52
CA MET A 21 -3.51 4.90 10.54
C MET A 21 -1.99 5.12 10.44
N GLU A 22 -1.54 6.37 10.36
CA GLU A 22 -0.10 6.69 10.37
C GLU A 22 0.57 6.12 11.61
N LYS A 23 0.06 6.46 12.80
CA LYS A 23 0.62 6.03 14.09
C LYS A 23 0.68 4.50 14.23
N ASN A 24 -0.34 3.80 13.78
CA ASN A 24 -0.44 2.35 13.93
C ASN A 24 0.48 1.60 12.94
N HIS A 25 0.77 2.17 11.77
CA HIS A 25 1.53 1.51 10.72
C HIS A 25 2.95 2.04 10.54
N GLU A 26 3.35 3.08 11.30
CA GLU A 26 4.66 3.75 11.13
C GLU A 26 5.83 2.75 11.21
N ASN A 27 5.81 1.84 12.19
CA ASN A 27 6.87 0.85 12.37
C ASN A 27 6.95 -0.13 11.17
N SER A 28 5.81 -0.63 10.70
CA SER A 28 5.76 -1.55 9.56
C SER A 28 6.21 -0.85 8.27
N VAL A 29 5.73 0.38 8.03
CA VAL A 29 6.15 1.17 6.87
C VAL A 29 7.63 1.52 6.93
N GLN A 30 8.17 1.89 8.09
CA GLN A 30 9.62 2.14 8.24
C GLN A 30 10.42 0.89 7.88
N ASN A 31 10.04 -0.27 8.41
CA ASN A 31 10.68 -1.55 8.10
C ASN A 31 10.61 -1.88 6.58
N MET A 32 9.49 -1.60 5.93
CA MET A 32 9.33 -1.77 4.49
C MET A 32 10.27 -0.85 3.70
N LEU A 33 10.34 0.43 4.09
CA LEU A 33 11.20 1.42 3.42
C LEU A 33 12.68 1.12 3.61
N ASP A 34 13.10 0.74 4.84
CA ASP A 34 14.49 0.34 5.14
C ASP A 34 14.93 -0.85 4.28
N PHE A 35 14.02 -1.82 4.04
CA PHE A 35 14.29 -2.95 3.15
C PHE A 35 14.30 -2.57 1.67
N ALA A 36 13.43 -1.65 1.24
CA ALA A 36 13.18 -1.38 -0.17
C ALA A 36 14.13 -0.35 -0.78
N ILE A 37 14.60 0.61 0.02
CA ILE A 37 15.41 1.75 -0.43
C ILE A 37 16.89 1.43 -0.24
N GLU A 38 17.62 1.43 -1.34
CA GLU A 38 19.07 1.29 -1.33
C GLU A 38 19.72 2.68 -1.20
N ASP A 39 20.60 2.86 -0.20
CA ASP A 39 21.10 4.17 0.27
C ASP A 39 21.85 5.05 -0.76
N LYS A 40 22.16 4.55 -1.95
CA LYS A 40 23.08 5.22 -2.87
C LYS A 40 22.51 5.54 -4.25
N LEU A 41 21.38 4.98 -4.64
CA LEU A 41 20.83 5.17 -5.99
C LEU A 41 19.61 6.11 -5.96
N PRO A 42 19.55 7.08 -6.87
CA PRO A 42 18.34 7.86 -7.07
C PRO A 42 17.15 6.95 -7.43
N PHE A 43 15.98 7.21 -6.86
CA PHE A 43 14.77 6.44 -7.16
C PHE A 43 13.52 7.31 -7.27
N THR A 44 12.53 6.76 -7.96
CA THR A 44 11.18 7.29 -8.09
C THR A 44 10.19 6.38 -7.34
N PHE A 45 9.16 6.97 -6.74
CA PHE A 45 8.29 6.30 -5.79
C PHE A 45 6.80 6.54 -6.06
N ILE A 46 5.99 5.50 -5.93
CA ILE A 46 4.53 5.58 -5.87
C ILE A 46 4.02 4.88 -4.61
N ASP A 47 3.13 5.56 -3.89
CA ASP A 47 2.32 4.99 -2.81
C ASP A 47 0.91 4.68 -3.34
N ALA A 48 0.58 3.40 -3.49
CA ALA A 48 -0.70 2.92 -4.00
C ALA A 48 -1.70 2.72 -2.85
N GLY A 49 -2.75 3.53 -2.81
CA GLY A 49 -3.65 3.69 -1.68
C GLY A 49 -3.04 4.59 -0.60
N CYS A 50 -2.58 5.77 -1.01
CA CYS A 50 -1.78 6.65 -0.16
C CYS A 50 -2.55 7.34 0.97
N GLY A 51 -3.88 7.24 1.00
CA GLY A 51 -4.72 7.94 1.96
C GLY A 51 -4.42 9.43 2.02
N ASN A 52 -4.16 9.96 3.21
CA ASN A 52 -3.79 11.36 3.44
C ASN A 52 -2.35 11.73 3.00
N GLY A 53 -1.62 10.79 2.38
CA GLY A 53 -0.29 11.01 1.79
C GLY A 53 0.88 11.04 2.77
N TRP A 54 0.76 10.52 3.99
CA TRP A 54 1.83 10.59 4.99
C TRP A 54 3.10 9.83 4.58
N VAL A 55 2.98 8.64 3.92
CA VAL A 55 4.13 7.89 3.40
C VAL A 55 4.79 8.65 2.25
N VAL A 56 4.00 9.25 1.36
CA VAL A 56 4.54 10.08 0.26
C VAL A 56 5.37 11.23 0.81
N ARG A 57 4.86 11.95 1.83
CA ARG A 57 5.61 13.03 2.51
C ARG A 57 6.87 12.53 3.21
N LYS A 58 6.82 11.34 3.82
CA LYS A 58 7.99 10.71 4.47
C LYS A 58 9.07 10.40 3.44
N VAL A 59 8.71 9.73 2.34
CA VAL A 59 9.65 9.32 1.28
C VAL A 59 10.20 10.52 0.50
N SER A 60 9.40 11.55 0.24
CA SER A 60 9.85 12.76 -0.46
C SER A 60 10.99 13.52 0.22
N LYS A 61 11.20 13.28 1.53
CA LYS A 61 12.29 13.88 2.33
C LYS A 61 13.60 13.08 2.27
N ILE A 62 13.59 11.89 1.69
CA ILE A 62 14.77 11.05 1.53
C ILE A 62 15.61 11.65 0.41
N SER A 63 16.89 11.90 0.68
CA SER A 63 17.77 12.70 -0.20
C SER A 63 17.94 12.16 -1.62
N ASN A 64 17.86 10.84 -1.81
CA ASN A 64 17.94 10.19 -3.12
C ASN A 64 16.56 9.89 -3.75
N CYS A 65 15.44 10.28 -3.13
CA CYS A 65 14.13 10.26 -3.77
C CYS A 65 13.99 11.41 -4.75
N THR A 66 13.90 11.13 -6.03
CA THR A 66 13.78 12.14 -7.09
C THR A 66 12.33 12.52 -7.40
N GLN A 67 11.40 11.64 -7.11
CA GLN A 67 9.96 11.87 -7.26
C GLN A 67 9.17 10.94 -6.34
N ALA A 68 8.26 11.50 -5.56
CA ALA A 68 7.27 10.76 -4.79
C ALA A 68 5.85 11.15 -5.22
N VAL A 69 5.01 10.14 -5.44
CA VAL A 69 3.63 10.29 -5.92
C VAL A 69 2.69 9.45 -5.06
N GLY A 70 1.51 9.98 -4.75
CA GLY A 70 0.44 9.24 -4.10
C GLY A 70 -0.77 9.06 -5.00
N ILE A 71 -1.42 7.89 -4.92
CA ILE A 71 -2.69 7.62 -5.58
C ILE A 71 -3.66 6.99 -4.59
N ASP A 72 -4.91 7.46 -4.58
CA ASP A 72 -5.98 6.93 -3.75
C ASP A 72 -7.33 7.08 -4.44
N GLY A 73 -8.27 6.17 -4.17
CA GLY A 73 -9.62 6.23 -4.69
C GLY A 73 -10.52 7.25 -3.96
N SER A 74 -10.17 7.65 -2.74
CA SER A 74 -10.94 8.60 -1.95
C SER A 74 -10.55 10.04 -2.28
N GLU A 75 -11.47 10.79 -2.89
CA GLU A 75 -11.28 12.22 -3.16
C GLU A 75 -11.01 13.02 -1.88
N LYS A 76 -11.67 12.68 -0.77
CA LYS A 76 -11.49 13.37 0.51
C LYS A 76 -10.10 13.15 1.09
N MET A 77 -9.55 11.92 0.97
CA MET A 77 -8.17 11.63 1.34
C MET A 77 -7.19 12.44 0.50
N ILE A 78 -7.39 12.48 -0.81
CA ILE A 78 -6.52 13.24 -1.73
C ILE A 78 -6.61 14.74 -1.50
N LEU A 79 -7.80 15.29 -1.25
CA LEU A 79 -7.95 16.71 -0.89
C LEU A 79 -7.21 17.03 0.41
N LYS A 80 -7.29 16.13 1.41
CA LYS A 80 -6.55 16.26 2.66
C LYS A 80 -5.04 16.19 2.45
N ALA A 81 -4.55 15.24 1.64
CA ALA A 81 -3.13 15.11 1.28
C ALA A 81 -2.60 16.40 0.64
N ARG A 82 -3.32 16.94 -0.36
CA ARG A 82 -2.97 18.20 -1.05
C ARG A 82 -3.01 19.41 -0.13
N LYS A 83 -3.93 19.44 0.84
CA LYS A 83 -4.00 20.52 1.83
C LYS A 83 -2.80 20.53 2.77
N ILE A 84 -2.33 19.33 3.16
CA ILE A 84 -1.17 19.17 4.05
C ILE A 84 0.14 19.49 3.32
N ASP A 85 0.30 19.00 2.09
CA ASP A 85 1.47 19.30 1.25
C ASP A 85 1.05 19.52 -0.22
N PRO A 86 0.86 20.79 -0.64
CA PRO A 86 0.45 21.12 -2.00
C PRO A 86 1.57 20.96 -3.05
N LYS A 87 2.82 20.72 -2.63
CA LYS A 87 3.98 20.61 -3.54
C LYS A 87 4.13 19.20 -4.11
N LEU A 88 3.58 18.19 -3.44
CA LEU A 88 3.66 16.80 -3.89
C LEU A 88 2.52 16.44 -4.84
N ASN A 89 2.72 15.40 -5.62
CA ASN A 89 1.75 14.95 -6.62
C ASN A 89 0.84 13.86 -6.03
N TYR A 90 -0.45 14.16 -5.95
CA TYR A 90 -1.50 13.25 -5.50
C TYR A 90 -2.58 13.09 -6.56
N TYR A 91 -2.95 11.87 -6.88
CA TYR A 91 -3.97 11.54 -7.88
C TYR A 91 -5.17 10.85 -7.21
N CYS A 92 -6.36 11.40 -7.46
CA CYS A 92 -7.61 10.70 -7.14
C CYS A 92 -7.98 9.82 -8.32
N ALA A 93 -7.82 8.51 -8.20
CA ALA A 93 -8.15 7.57 -9.26
C ALA A 93 -8.28 6.14 -8.72
N ASP A 94 -9.00 5.31 -9.47
CA ASP A 94 -9.07 3.89 -9.22
C ASP A 94 -7.72 3.23 -9.60
N ILE A 95 -7.04 2.66 -8.60
CA ILE A 95 -5.73 2.01 -8.77
C ILE A 95 -5.79 0.79 -9.71
N MET A 96 -6.97 0.18 -9.89
CA MET A 96 -7.14 -0.97 -10.78
C MET A 96 -7.01 -0.60 -12.26
N SER A 97 -7.33 0.63 -12.61
CA SER A 97 -7.33 1.13 -13.99
C SER A 97 -6.26 2.19 -14.26
N TRP A 98 -5.75 2.83 -13.22
CA TRP A 98 -4.71 3.86 -13.36
C TRP A 98 -3.33 3.26 -13.65
N ALA A 99 -2.49 4.04 -14.33
CA ALA A 99 -1.06 3.75 -14.48
C ALA A 99 -0.27 5.08 -14.56
N PRO A 100 0.98 5.11 -14.09
CA PRO A 100 1.81 6.30 -14.19
C PRO A 100 2.20 6.57 -15.66
N LYS A 101 2.38 7.85 -16.02
CA LYS A 101 2.87 8.23 -17.35
C LYS A 101 4.31 7.73 -17.62
N LYS A 102 5.12 7.61 -16.58
CA LYS A 102 6.46 7.03 -16.59
C LYS A 102 6.55 5.99 -15.50
N LYS A 103 7.18 4.87 -15.80
CA LYS A 103 7.44 3.81 -14.83
C LYS A 103 8.34 4.32 -13.71
N VAL A 104 8.25 3.65 -12.55
CA VAL A 104 8.97 4.03 -11.32
C VAL A 104 9.81 2.88 -10.78
N ASP A 105 10.70 3.20 -9.85
CA ASP A 105 11.64 2.23 -9.29
C ASP A 105 11.06 1.51 -8.06
N LEU A 106 10.15 2.17 -7.33
CA LEU A 106 9.54 1.61 -6.13
C LEU A 106 8.03 1.91 -6.09
N VAL A 107 7.24 0.85 -5.97
CA VAL A 107 5.80 0.92 -5.65
C VAL A 107 5.60 0.35 -4.25
N HIS A 108 5.01 1.15 -3.40
CA HIS A 108 4.63 0.83 -2.03
C HIS A 108 3.10 0.75 -1.91
N SER A 109 2.62 -0.04 -0.96
CA SER A 109 1.21 -0.03 -0.55
C SER A 109 1.09 -0.54 0.88
N MET A 110 0.25 0.09 1.70
CA MET A 110 -0.02 -0.35 3.07
C MET A 110 -1.52 -0.43 3.30
N GLU A 111 -2.01 -1.63 3.68
CA GLU A 111 -3.41 -1.86 4.04
C GLU A 111 -4.41 -1.58 2.92
N VAL A 112 -4.12 -1.99 1.67
CA VAL A 112 -4.95 -1.66 0.50
C VAL A 112 -5.38 -2.89 -0.30
N PHE A 113 -4.47 -3.78 -0.65
CA PHE A 113 -4.72 -4.75 -1.72
C PHE A 113 -5.80 -5.77 -1.40
N TYR A 114 -6.03 -6.09 -0.15
CA TYR A 114 -7.11 -6.99 0.26
C TYR A 114 -8.52 -6.37 0.16
N TYR A 115 -8.64 -5.05 -0.04
CA TYR A 115 -9.93 -4.40 -0.33
C TYR A 115 -10.36 -4.52 -1.80
N LEU A 116 -9.45 -4.95 -2.67
CA LEU A 116 -9.71 -5.03 -4.11
C LEU A 116 -10.45 -6.32 -4.48
N GLU A 117 -11.31 -6.24 -5.50
CA GLU A 117 -12.03 -7.42 -5.98
C GLU A 117 -11.08 -8.48 -6.55
N ASP A 118 -10.02 -8.05 -7.22
CA ASP A 118 -8.99 -8.90 -7.81
C ASP A 118 -7.59 -8.37 -7.48
N PRO A 119 -7.02 -8.76 -6.32
CA PRO A 119 -5.66 -8.37 -5.95
C PRO A 119 -4.58 -8.84 -6.94
N LYS A 120 -4.81 -9.97 -7.62
CA LYS A 120 -3.88 -10.47 -8.63
C LYS A 120 -3.77 -9.51 -9.82
N LYS A 121 -4.89 -8.93 -10.24
CA LYS A 121 -4.95 -8.00 -11.37
C LYS A 121 -4.15 -6.72 -11.11
N ILE A 122 -4.22 -6.13 -9.92
CA ILE A 122 -3.39 -4.96 -9.60
C ILE A 122 -1.91 -5.31 -9.55
N ILE A 123 -1.53 -6.47 -8.99
CA ILE A 123 -0.14 -6.94 -8.97
C ILE A 123 0.40 -7.11 -10.40
N ASP A 124 -0.39 -7.68 -11.32
CA ASP A 124 -0.06 -7.78 -12.75
C ASP A 124 0.09 -6.41 -13.42
N ASN A 125 -0.81 -5.48 -13.12
CA ASN A 125 -0.76 -4.12 -13.66
C ASN A 125 0.48 -3.37 -13.18
N ILE A 126 0.82 -3.46 -11.90
CA ILE A 126 2.03 -2.87 -11.33
C ILE A 126 3.27 -3.45 -12.02
N TYR A 127 3.36 -4.78 -12.15
CA TYR A 127 4.47 -5.44 -12.82
C TYR A 127 4.65 -4.96 -14.27
N LYS A 128 3.57 -4.93 -15.03
CA LYS A 128 3.61 -4.63 -16.48
C LYS A 128 3.79 -3.14 -16.77
N ASN A 129 3.05 -2.31 -16.05
CA ASN A 129 2.81 -0.92 -16.45
C ASN A 129 3.42 0.12 -15.51
N TRP A 130 3.66 -0.21 -14.22
CA TRP A 130 4.11 0.80 -13.25
C TRP A 130 5.61 0.74 -12.96
N LEU A 131 6.21 -0.45 -12.93
CA LEU A 131 7.60 -0.63 -12.53
C LEU A 131 8.57 -0.57 -13.69
N ASN A 132 9.71 0.09 -13.48
CA ASN A 132 10.91 -0.05 -14.29
C ASN A 132 11.46 -1.48 -14.23
N GLN A 133 12.39 -1.82 -15.15
CA GLN A 133 13.19 -3.03 -15.01
C GLN A 133 13.97 -2.95 -13.69
N ASP A 134 14.03 -4.06 -12.95
CA ASP A 134 14.57 -4.15 -11.58
C ASP A 134 13.85 -3.32 -10.51
N GLY A 135 12.78 -2.61 -10.88
CA GLY A 135 11.91 -1.92 -9.93
C GLY A 135 11.24 -2.89 -8.95
N ARG A 136 10.88 -2.38 -7.79
CA ARG A 136 10.35 -3.17 -6.66
C ARG A 136 8.89 -2.84 -6.37
N LEU A 137 8.09 -3.87 -6.15
CA LEU A 137 6.85 -3.79 -5.41
C LEU A 137 7.10 -4.23 -3.97
N ILE A 138 6.60 -3.45 -3.01
CA ILE A 138 6.52 -3.83 -1.59
C ILE A 138 5.17 -3.42 -1.03
N PHE A 139 4.51 -4.32 -0.34
CA PHE A 139 3.25 -4.00 0.33
C PHE A 139 3.11 -4.72 1.66
N GLY A 140 2.41 -4.09 2.59
CA GLY A 140 2.09 -4.59 3.92
C GLY A 140 0.59 -4.77 4.08
N ILE A 141 0.19 -5.86 4.73
CA ILE A 141 -1.20 -6.19 5.05
C ILE A 141 -1.32 -6.78 6.45
N ASP A 142 -2.39 -6.40 7.13
CA ASP A 142 -2.74 -6.92 8.45
C ASP A 142 -3.92 -7.91 8.37
N PHE A 143 -4.72 -7.82 7.30
CA PHE A 143 -5.84 -8.74 7.04
C PHE A 143 -5.39 -9.90 6.15
N TYR A 144 -5.05 -11.04 6.77
CA TYR A 144 -4.64 -12.26 6.08
C TYR A 144 -4.97 -13.50 6.92
N GLU A 145 -4.99 -14.69 6.29
CA GLU A 145 -5.56 -15.92 6.88
C GLU A 145 -4.86 -16.33 8.19
N GLU A 146 -3.53 -16.17 8.28
CA GLU A 146 -2.77 -16.55 9.46
C GLU A 146 -2.95 -15.56 10.62
N ASN A 147 -3.41 -14.32 10.38
CA ASN A 147 -3.68 -13.31 11.43
C ASN A 147 -5.14 -13.34 11.88
N LYS A 148 -5.47 -14.31 12.70
CA LYS A 148 -6.87 -14.55 13.16
C LYS A 148 -7.51 -13.36 13.84
N THR A 149 -6.72 -12.50 14.49
CA THR A 149 -7.20 -11.30 15.18
C THR A 149 -7.83 -10.27 14.23
N SER A 150 -7.48 -10.32 12.94
CA SER A 150 -8.05 -9.40 11.93
C SER A 150 -9.33 -9.92 11.25
N HIS A 151 -9.72 -11.18 11.46
CA HIS A 151 -10.77 -11.83 10.66
C HIS A 151 -12.15 -11.19 10.79
N ASP A 152 -12.46 -10.52 11.90
CA ASP A 152 -13.72 -9.81 12.12
C ASP A 152 -13.77 -8.39 11.50
N TRP A 153 -12.68 -7.91 10.92
CA TRP A 153 -12.58 -6.52 10.42
C TRP A 153 -13.63 -6.17 9.37
N SER A 154 -14.00 -7.12 8.52
CA SER A 154 -15.07 -6.90 7.54
C SER A 154 -16.39 -6.52 8.22
N GLU A 155 -16.68 -7.11 9.41
CA GLU A 155 -17.88 -6.79 10.19
C GLU A 155 -17.67 -5.54 11.04
N SER A 156 -16.59 -5.47 11.81
CA SER A 156 -16.33 -4.39 12.77
C SER A 156 -16.12 -3.03 12.10
N CYS A 157 -15.47 -2.99 10.91
CA CYS A 157 -15.31 -1.78 10.10
C CYS A 157 -16.46 -1.52 9.12
N GLY A 158 -17.39 -2.48 8.96
CA GLY A 158 -18.50 -2.36 8.02
C GLY A 158 -18.08 -2.28 6.56
N ILE A 159 -16.98 -2.96 6.20
CA ILE A 159 -16.40 -2.95 4.83
C ILE A 159 -16.77 -4.25 4.12
N LYS A 160 -17.32 -4.11 2.90
CA LYS A 160 -17.54 -5.26 2.01
C LYS A 160 -16.29 -5.56 1.17
N ASN A 161 -16.23 -6.79 0.65
CA ASN A 161 -15.22 -7.22 -0.33
C ASN A 161 -13.77 -7.27 0.20
N MET A 162 -13.59 -7.58 1.49
CA MET A 162 -12.26 -7.86 2.02
C MET A 162 -11.83 -9.29 1.64
N LYS A 163 -10.68 -9.43 0.98
CA LYS A 163 -10.13 -10.73 0.53
C LYS A 163 -9.25 -11.33 1.61
N LEU A 164 -9.77 -12.33 2.29
CA LEU A 164 -9.00 -13.11 3.25
C LEU A 164 -8.18 -14.16 2.48
N LEU A 165 -6.89 -13.89 2.32
CA LEU A 165 -5.94 -14.74 1.60
C LEU A 165 -4.79 -15.11 2.53
N SER A 166 -4.23 -16.31 2.34
CA SER A 166 -3.04 -16.77 3.05
C SER A 166 -1.76 -16.12 2.50
N GLU A 167 -0.69 -16.09 3.29
CA GLU A 167 0.65 -15.70 2.84
C GLU A 167 1.06 -16.44 1.56
N LYS A 168 0.75 -17.74 1.47
CA LYS A 168 1.05 -18.58 0.31
C LYS A 168 0.34 -18.10 -0.96
N GLU A 169 -0.90 -17.66 -0.86
CA GLU A 169 -1.67 -17.15 -2.00
C GLU A 169 -1.12 -15.80 -2.47
N TRP A 170 -0.79 -14.90 -1.57
CA TRP A 170 -0.11 -13.64 -1.89
C TRP A 170 1.22 -13.86 -2.60
N LEU A 171 2.06 -14.75 -2.08
CA LEU A 171 3.31 -15.17 -2.72
C LEU A 171 3.09 -15.71 -4.14
N LYS A 172 2.07 -16.55 -4.32
CA LYS A 172 1.71 -17.11 -5.62
C LYS A 172 1.33 -16.02 -6.62
N PHE A 173 0.62 -14.97 -6.18
CA PHE A 173 0.27 -13.84 -7.06
C PHE A 173 1.53 -13.14 -7.60
N LEU A 174 2.49 -12.82 -6.75
CA LEU A 174 3.73 -12.19 -7.22
C LEU A 174 4.52 -13.09 -8.17
N LYS A 175 4.72 -14.35 -7.80
CA LYS A 175 5.45 -15.31 -8.65
C LYS A 175 4.78 -15.49 -10.01
N ASN A 176 3.47 -15.63 -10.04
CA ASN A 176 2.70 -15.79 -11.28
C ASN A 176 2.67 -14.52 -12.14
N SER A 177 2.90 -13.33 -11.56
CA SER A 177 3.07 -12.08 -12.30
C SER A 177 4.45 -11.90 -12.91
N GLY A 178 5.43 -12.74 -12.52
CA GLY A 178 6.80 -12.69 -13.02
C GLY A 178 7.81 -11.99 -12.07
N PHE A 179 7.38 -11.59 -10.87
CA PHE A 179 8.30 -11.01 -9.90
C PHE A 179 9.39 -12.00 -9.49
N ARG A 180 10.63 -11.49 -9.40
CA ARG A 180 11.82 -12.21 -8.94
C ARG A 180 12.18 -11.81 -7.51
N ASN A 181 13.01 -12.59 -6.84
CA ASN A 181 13.46 -12.32 -5.48
C ASN A 181 12.30 -12.02 -4.52
N VAL A 182 11.21 -12.77 -4.68
CA VAL A 182 10.01 -12.60 -3.85
C VAL A 182 10.34 -13.04 -2.42
N LYS A 183 10.05 -12.15 -1.46
CA LYS A 183 10.26 -12.37 -0.03
C LYS A 183 9.01 -12.00 0.75
N THR A 184 8.81 -12.65 1.88
CA THR A 184 7.83 -12.28 2.89
C THR A 184 8.47 -12.30 4.28
N TRP A 185 7.95 -11.46 5.15
CA TRP A 185 8.25 -11.47 6.59
C TRP A 185 7.16 -10.77 7.35
N LYS A 186 7.15 -10.94 8.68
CA LYS A 186 6.18 -10.28 9.56
C LYS A 186 6.88 -9.21 10.39
N CYS A 187 6.24 -8.05 10.53
CA CYS A 187 6.74 -6.93 11.32
C CYS A 187 5.79 -6.64 12.49
N GLY A 188 6.34 -6.42 13.67
CA GLY A 188 5.55 -6.02 14.85
C GLY A 188 4.70 -7.13 15.46
N ALA A 189 5.02 -8.39 15.25
CA ALA A 189 4.31 -9.53 15.87
C ALA A 189 4.35 -9.45 17.42
N LYS A 190 3.25 -9.84 18.08
CA LYS A 190 3.06 -9.89 19.53
C LYS A 190 2.30 -11.17 19.89
N LYS A 191 2.08 -11.44 21.20
CA LYS A 191 1.44 -12.66 21.67
C LYS A 191 0.13 -13.03 20.95
N ASP A 192 -0.74 -12.04 20.71
CA ASP A 192 -2.06 -12.24 20.10
C ASP A 192 -2.21 -11.49 18.75
N TRP A 193 -1.09 -11.13 18.14
CA TRP A 193 -1.02 -10.40 16.89
C TRP A 193 0.12 -10.92 16.02
N GLU A 194 -0.21 -11.48 14.86
CA GLU A 194 0.78 -12.08 13.97
C GLU A 194 1.74 -11.06 13.30
N GLY A 195 1.44 -9.78 13.44
CA GLY A 195 2.19 -8.69 12.80
C GLY A 195 1.68 -8.36 11.41
N THR A 196 2.19 -7.27 10.87
CA THR A 196 1.98 -6.91 9.47
C THR A 196 2.73 -7.90 8.58
N LEU A 197 2.02 -8.60 7.70
CA LEU A 197 2.64 -9.41 6.66
C LEU A 197 3.16 -8.51 5.55
N ILE A 198 4.48 -8.47 5.37
CA ILE A 198 5.13 -7.69 4.34
C ILE A 198 5.55 -8.62 3.20
N ILE A 199 5.24 -8.22 1.97
CA ILE A 199 5.52 -8.98 0.76
C ILE A 199 6.25 -8.07 -0.22
N SER A 200 7.35 -8.55 -0.80
CA SER A 200 8.14 -7.79 -1.77
C SER A 200 8.63 -8.65 -2.92
N GLY A 201 8.77 -8.05 -4.11
CA GLY A 201 9.37 -8.66 -5.28
C GLY A 201 9.96 -7.63 -6.23
N LYS A 202 10.98 -8.01 -7.00
CA LYS A 202 11.58 -7.18 -8.08
C LYS A 202 11.00 -7.60 -9.44
N ARG A 203 10.77 -6.62 -10.31
CA ARG A 203 10.39 -6.86 -11.71
C ARG A 203 11.52 -7.43 -12.54
#